data_ff75dd3432e650331ac862f7a3adbc22
#
_entry.id   ff75dd3432e650331ac862f7a3adbc22
#
_cell.length_a   1.000
_cell.length_b   1.000
_cell.length_c   1.000
_cell.angle_alpha   90.00
_cell.angle_beta   90.00
_cell.angle_gamma   90.00
#
_symmetry.space_group_name_H-M   'P 1'
#
loop_
_entity.id
_entity.type
_entity.pdbx_description
1 polymer ?
#
loop_
_entity_poly.entity_id
_entity_poly.type
_entity_poly.pdbx_seq_one_letter_code
_entity_poly.pdbx_strand_id
1 'polypeptide(L)'
;MKTRKKWLRKTTAICTAALLGTAAIPSTAFAADSYASVEKNAWTEKVKNMASAYASSIEESQALVSGMQSDISLKIEDSGRSLLGFVAPFDISWLNDITLANTISFTDGKEGLLMKVLLNDNQICSLEYYLDPESQDVYMRIPELSDKYFKINLKEVADQQVSNIESDIEKLTPDNTDADIPTDNFASAYSDSISLSASLMSDLTSALPEASVIETLLDKYGSMLFDNLTEGESSQETLTAGDISQDCTVYEGQISSEDAVKTATELLEAAKSDSDIENILNTWNDKLSSDENLYESFTTAVDKGLDALKDADTSDSEDSYLSTKIWIDENGRIAGRALEVQEGDTTTPILTWQMPENGSDFGYLLSIAADDTNTYSLSGSGQIDGDKLNGTYEFSLADSTSAVIEVKDYDIASAKEGNLNGNYTITFPSSDTENEDDCYSSILENFALVLDLNSEKDSGSVALSIESAGSTLGTLSITSGAGEAVEIPDLTSLKDVYDGNNSDDMDAYAATLDYTSLLDNLTKAGVPDEVITYILNGGSSSEEDSSDTETPEDSEASNNTSDDSDADAA
;
A
#
# COMPACT_ATOMS: atom_id res chain seq x y z
N MET A 1 9.40 10.74 35.52
CA MET A 1 10.10 10.82 34.24
C MET A 1 9.60 9.84 33.18
N LYS A 2 9.55 8.52 33.39
CA LYS A 2 9.11 7.55 32.35
C LYS A 2 7.63 7.67 31.92
N THR A 3 6.71 8.09 32.79
CA THR A 3 5.29 8.31 32.52
C THR A 3 5.03 9.58 31.71
N ARG A 4 5.77 10.65 31.99
CA ARG A 4 5.73 11.95 31.30
C ARG A 4 6.06 11.81 29.82
N LYS A 5 7.18 11.11 29.49
CA LYS A 5 7.57 10.84 28.08
C LYS A 5 6.54 10.00 27.30
N LYS A 6 5.78 9.12 27.98
CA LYS A 6 4.75 8.28 27.31
C LYS A 6 3.50 9.06 26.96
N TRP A 7 3.09 10.02 27.80
CA TRP A 7 1.90 10.82 27.54
C TRP A 7 2.18 11.82 26.40
N LEU A 8 3.27 12.60 26.51
CA LEU A 8 3.70 13.53 25.46
C LEU A 8 3.77 12.82 24.08
N ARG A 9 4.37 11.63 24.00
CA ARG A 9 4.47 10.86 22.76
C ARG A 9 3.10 10.46 22.17
N LYS A 10 2.08 10.20 23.00
CA LYS A 10 0.73 9.86 22.52
C LYS A 10 -0.01 11.08 22.01
N THR A 11 0.06 12.20 22.72
CA THR A 11 -0.58 13.46 22.32
C THR A 11 0.12 14.03 21.08
N THR A 12 1.45 13.97 21.04
CA THR A 12 2.25 14.32 19.87
C THR A 12 1.85 13.52 18.65
N ALA A 13 1.66 12.18 18.78
CA ALA A 13 1.27 11.35 17.66
C ALA A 13 -0.08 11.76 17.04
N ILE A 14 -1.06 12.16 17.87
CA ILE A 14 -2.37 12.63 17.41
C ILE A 14 -2.24 14.00 16.72
N CYS A 15 -1.54 14.94 17.34
CA CYS A 15 -1.33 16.27 16.77
C CYS A 15 -0.44 16.23 15.52
N THR A 16 0.59 15.36 15.51
CA THR A 16 1.45 15.15 14.33
C THR A 16 0.69 14.56 13.16
N ALA A 17 -0.20 13.60 13.40
CA ALA A 17 -1.04 13.02 12.33
C ALA A 17 -1.98 14.07 11.73
N ALA A 18 -2.58 14.95 12.56
CA ALA A 18 -3.43 16.03 12.10
C ALA A 18 -2.64 17.09 11.29
N LEU A 19 -1.43 17.45 11.75
CA LEU A 19 -0.57 18.44 11.08
C LEU A 19 0.14 17.88 9.85
N LEU A 20 0.59 16.63 9.86
CA LEU A 20 1.14 15.95 8.68
C LEU A 20 0.11 15.87 7.55
N GLY A 21 -1.14 15.59 7.90
CA GLY A 21 -2.24 15.70 6.96
C GLY A 21 -2.34 17.08 6.31
N THR A 22 -1.89 18.17 6.92
CA THR A 22 -1.96 19.54 6.40
C THR A 22 -0.64 20.05 5.80
N ALA A 23 0.50 19.44 6.12
CA ALA A 23 1.82 19.98 5.81
C ALA A 23 2.31 19.80 4.36
N ALA A 24 1.76 18.83 3.63
CA ALA A 24 2.35 18.43 2.35
C ALA A 24 1.92 19.26 1.13
N ILE A 25 0.90 20.12 1.24
CA ILE A 25 0.38 20.89 0.10
C ILE A 25 0.32 22.37 0.47
N PRO A 26 0.92 23.26 -0.34
CA PRO A 26 0.79 24.71 -0.15
C PRO A 26 -0.70 25.09 -0.19
N SER A 27 -1.22 25.59 0.91
CA SER A 27 -2.57 26.13 0.99
C SER A 27 -2.51 27.66 1.11
N THR A 28 -3.51 28.36 0.58
CA THR A 28 -3.63 29.81 0.73
C THR A 28 -4.33 30.12 2.05
N ALA A 29 -3.67 30.86 2.92
CA ALA A 29 -4.31 31.46 4.08
C ALA A 29 -4.78 32.85 3.70
N PHE A 30 -6.06 33.10 3.71
CA PHE A 30 -6.58 34.47 3.59
C PHE A 30 -6.15 35.28 4.83
N ALA A 31 -5.94 36.58 4.67
CA ALA A 31 -5.58 37.48 5.76
C ALA A 31 -6.43 37.22 7.01
N ALA A 32 -5.85 36.58 7.97
CA ALA A 32 -6.47 36.16 9.22
C ALA A 32 -5.74 36.89 10.36
N ASP A 33 -6.47 37.20 11.41
CA ASP A 33 -5.94 37.99 12.52
C ASP A 33 -5.28 37.12 13.60
N SER A 34 -5.36 35.75 13.49
CA SER A 34 -4.89 34.84 14.51
C SER A 34 -4.48 33.47 13.98
N TYR A 35 -3.67 32.73 14.75
CA TYR A 35 -3.21 31.38 14.43
C TYR A 35 -4.41 30.44 14.12
N ALA A 36 -5.37 30.33 15.04
CA ALA A 36 -6.51 29.43 14.87
C ALA A 36 -7.35 29.77 13.64
N SER A 37 -7.50 31.06 13.29
CA SER A 37 -8.24 31.44 12.09
C SER A 37 -7.49 31.08 10.80
N VAL A 38 -6.16 31.20 10.79
CA VAL A 38 -5.32 30.73 9.66
C VAL A 38 -5.48 29.22 9.45
N GLU A 39 -5.32 28.45 10.55
CA GLU A 39 -5.39 27.00 10.48
C GLU A 39 -6.79 26.50 10.08
N LYS A 40 -7.84 27.07 10.66
CA LYS A 40 -9.21 26.70 10.30
C LYS A 40 -9.52 26.98 8.83
N ASN A 41 -9.08 28.12 8.29
CA ASN A 41 -9.28 28.45 6.87
C ASN A 41 -8.51 27.48 5.97
N ALA A 42 -7.24 27.17 6.29
CA ALA A 42 -6.43 26.22 5.55
C ALA A 42 -7.02 24.79 5.62
N TRP A 43 -7.54 24.41 6.78
CA TRP A 43 -8.22 23.14 6.97
C TRP A 43 -9.50 23.04 6.13
N THR A 44 -10.37 24.06 6.18
CA THR A 44 -11.61 24.08 5.40
C THR A 44 -11.35 23.99 3.89
N GLU A 45 -10.31 24.68 3.38
CA GLU A 45 -9.90 24.55 1.97
C GLU A 45 -9.47 23.13 1.64
N LYS A 46 -8.64 22.54 2.50
CA LYS A 46 -8.16 21.16 2.31
C LYS A 46 -9.30 20.16 2.37
N VAL A 47 -10.24 20.28 3.30
CA VAL A 47 -11.42 19.41 3.42
C VAL A 47 -12.25 19.42 2.16
N LYS A 48 -12.45 20.59 1.54
CA LYS A 48 -13.14 20.69 0.25
C LYS A 48 -12.43 19.91 -0.86
N ASN A 49 -11.10 20.03 -0.94
CA ASN A 49 -10.32 19.29 -1.92
C ASN A 49 -10.39 17.77 -1.66
N MET A 50 -10.31 17.35 -0.39
CA MET A 50 -10.46 15.94 0.00
C MET A 50 -11.86 15.40 -0.32
N ALA A 51 -12.92 16.17 -0.05
CA ALA A 51 -14.28 15.77 -0.37
C ALA A 51 -14.50 15.68 -1.88
N SER A 52 -13.89 16.59 -2.67
CA SER A 52 -13.93 16.53 -4.12
C SER A 52 -13.20 15.31 -4.67
N ALA A 53 -11.99 15.01 -4.17
CA ALA A 53 -11.24 13.81 -4.54
C ALA A 53 -11.99 12.52 -4.17
N TYR A 54 -12.62 12.50 -2.98
CA TYR A 54 -13.48 11.40 -2.56
C TYR A 54 -14.69 11.21 -3.46
N ALA A 55 -15.37 12.30 -3.87
CA ALA A 55 -16.49 12.22 -4.81
C ALA A 55 -16.05 11.65 -6.17
N SER A 56 -14.90 12.11 -6.69
CA SER A 56 -14.31 11.58 -7.93
C SER A 56 -13.98 10.11 -7.81
N SER A 57 -13.38 9.66 -6.70
CA SER A 57 -13.04 8.26 -6.51
C SER A 57 -14.27 7.33 -6.39
N ILE A 58 -15.40 7.85 -5.87
CA ILE A 58 -16.69 7.11 -5.89
C ILE A 58 -17.20 6.97 -7.32
N GLU A 59 -17.22 8.07 -8.10
CA GLU A 59 -17.65 8.02 -9.51
C GLU A 59 -16.79 7.06 -10.32
N GLU A 60 -15.47 7.10 -10.15
CA GLU A 60 -14.52 6.18 -10.78
C GLU A 60 -14.77 4.72 -10.35
N SER A 61 -14.96 4.47 -9.06
CA SER A 61 -15.29 3.13 -8.55
C SER A 61 -16.59 2.59 -9.14
N GLN A 62 -17.61 3.43 -9.33
CA GLN A 62 -18.86 3.04 -9.97
C GLN A 62 -18.68 2.75 -11.47
N ALA A 63 -17.82 3.51 -12.16
CA ALA A 63 -17.47 3.24 -13.55
C ALA A 63 -16.69 1.93 -13.70
N LEU A 64 -15.80 1.62 -12.76
CA LEU A 64 -15.00 0.40 -12.72
C LEU A 64 -15.84 -0.87 -12.50
N VAL A 65 -17.01 -0.78 -11.86
CA VAL A 65 -17.95 -1.92 -11.73
C VAL A 65 -18.41 -2.43 -13.10
N SER A 66 -18.48 -1.56 -14.12
CA SER A 66 -18.85 -1.96 -15.49
C SER A 66 -17.74 -2.65 -16.27
N GLY A 67 -16.50 -2.54 -15.86
CA GLY A 67 -15.32 -3.19 -16.43
C GLY A 67 -14.05 -2.40 -16.12
N MET A 68 -13.12 -3.06 -15.44
CA MET A 68 -11.77 -2.54 -15.15
C MET A 68 -10.75 -3.36 -15.90
N GLN A 69 -9.84 -2.69 -16.59
CA GLN A 69 -8.64 -3.30 -17.15
C GLN A 69 -7.43 -2.89 -16.33
N SER A 70 -6.53 -3.85 -16.09
CA SER A 70 -5.25 -3.62 -15.43
C SER A 70 -4.19 -4.51 -16.06
N ASP A 71 -3.12 -3.90 -16.57
CA ASP A 71 -1.99 -4.61 -17.17
C ASP A 71 -0.77 -4.43 -16.27
N ILE A 72 -0.15 -5.54 -15.89
CA ILE A 72 1.12 -5.59 -15.17
C ILE A 72 2.16 -6.10 -16.17
N SER A 73 3.14 -5.28 -16.50
CA SER A 73 4.16 -5.62 -17.51
C SER A 73 5.56 -5.49 -16.92
N LEU A 74 6.38 -6.51 -17.14
CA LEU A 74 7.81 -6.49 -16.86
C LEU A 74 8.56 -6.50 -18.20
N LYS A 75 9.19 -5.38 -18.53
CA LYS A 75 10.07 -5.25 -19.68
C LYS A 75 11.52 -5.42 -19.27
N ILE A 76 12.28 -6.22 -19.99
CA ILE A 76 13.70 -6.47 -19.72
C ILE A 76 14.51 -5.94 -20.91
N GLU A 77 15.33 -4.92 -20.68
CA GLU A 77 16.15 -4.31 -21.72
C GLU A 77 17.42 -5.14 -21.99
N ASP A 78 18.13 -4.84 -23.10
CA ASP A 78 19.35 -5.58 -23.50
C ASP A 78 20.40 -5.66 -22.38
N SER A 79 20.58 -4.58 -21.63
CA SER A 79 21.50 -4.52 -20.50
C SER A 79 21.06 -5.45 -19.36
N GLY A 80 19.75 -5.49 -19.08
CA GLY A 80 19.17 -6.39 -18.09
C GLY A 80 19.28 -7.86 -18.50
N ARG A 81 18.97 -8.19 -19.77
CA ARG A 81 19.15 -9.55 -20.29
C ARG A 81 20.59 -10.02 -20.20
N SER A 82 21.53 -9.12 -20.53
CA SER A 82 22.96 -9.42 -20.40
C SER A 82 23.35 -9.73 -18.95
N LEU A 83 22.84 -8.98 -17.99
CA LEU A 83 23.09 -9.21 -16.56
C LEU A 83 22.47 -10.52 -16.07
N LEU A 84 21.21 -10.75 -16.40
CA LEU A 84 20.50 -11.98 -16.02
C LEU A 84 21.09 -13.23 -16.67
N GLY A 85 21.64 -13.10 -17.88
CA GLY A 85 22.30 -14.19 -18.59
C GLY A 85 23.52 -14.78 -17.86
N PHE A 86 24.11 -14.06 -16.90
CA PHE A 86 25.18 -14.62 -16.05
C PHE A 86 24.68 -15.62 -15.00
N VAL A 87 23.42 -15.55 -14.62
CA VAL A 87 22.81 -16.40 -13.58
C VAL A 87 21.77 -17.37 -14.14
N ALA A 88 21.28 -17.11 -15.36
CA ALA A 88 20.31 -17.98 -16.01
C ALA A 88 20.98 -19.30 -16.48
N PRO A 89 20.30 -20.46 -16.35
CA PRO A 89 20.82 -21.74 -16.79
C PRO A 89 20.76 -21.93 -18.33
N PHE A 90 20.13 -21.03 -19.05
CA PHE A 90 19.93 -21.03 -20.50
C PHE A 90 19.96 -19.62 -21.08
N ASP A 91 20.06 -19.49 -22.38
CA ASP A 91 20.00 -18.20 -23.08
C ASP A 91 18.63 -17.54 -22.88
N ILE A 92 18.61 -16.31 -22.37
CA ILE A 92 17.41 -15.49 -22.16
C ILE A 92 17.32 -14.28 -23.10
N SER A 93 18.15 -14.24 -24.14
CA SER A 93 18.18 -13.13 -25.10
C SER A 93 16.85 -12.92 -25.85
N TRP A 94 16.01 -13.94 -25.89
CA TRP A 94 14.67 -13.93 -26.47
C TRP A 94 13.61 -13.25 -25.59
N LEU A 95 13.85 -13.10 -24.28
CA LEU A 95 12.89 -12.57 -23.31
C LEU A 95 12.93 -11.04 -23.30
N ASN A 96 11.94 -10.37 -23.89
CA ASN A 96 11.85 -8.90 -23.91
C ASN A 96 10.84 -8.39 -22.88
N ASP A 97 9.65 -8.97 -22.85
CA ASP A 97 8.59 -8.55 -21.93
C ASP A 97 7.69 -9.73 -21.55
N ILE A 98 7.12 -9.60 -20.35
CA ILE A 98 6.04 -10.44 -19.84
C ILE A 98 4.93 -9.51 -19.38
N THR A 99 3.71 -9.71 -19.90
CA THR A 99 2.55 -8.90 -19.50
C THR A 99 1.44 -9.80 -18.99
N LEU A 100 0.88 -9.42 -17.85
CA LEU A 100 -0.33 -9.98 -17.28
C LEU A 100 -1.45 -8.95 -17.46
N ALA A 101 -2.31 -9.16 -18.44
CA ALA A 101 -3.44 -8.29 -18.75
C ALA A 101 -4.70 -8.86 -18.09
N ASN A 102 -5.31 -8.08 -17.21
CA ASN A 102 -6.50 -8.47 -16.46
C ASN A 102 -7.67 -7.58 -16.85
N THR A 103 -8.83 -8.20 -17.04
CA THR A 103 -10.10 -7.46 -17.14
C THR A 103 -11.08 -8.06 -16.15
N ILE A 104 -11.65 -7.22 -15.29
CA ILE A 104 -12.62 -7.62 -14.27
C ILE A 104 -13.91 -6.85 -14.52
N SER A 105 -15.06 -7.51 -14.39
CA SER A 105 -16.35 -6.84 -14.41
C SER A 105 -17.37 -7.55 -13.52
N PHE A 106 -18.36 -6.77 -13.10
CA PHE A 106 -19.50 -7.27 -12.32
C PHE A 106 -20.77 -7.03 -13.13
N THR A 107 -21.47 -8.08 -13.48
CA THR A 107 -22.70 -8.02 -14.28
C THR A 107 -23.76 -8.93 -13.67
N ASP A 108 -24.94 -8.39 -13.43
CA ASP A 108 -26.08 -9.14 -12.86
C ASP A 108 -25.73 -9.90 -11.57
N GLY A 109 -24.92 -9.27 -10.70
CA GLY A 109 -24.49 -9.86 -9.43
C GLY A 109 -23.40 -10.93 -9.55
N LYS A 110 -22.85 -11.16 -10.73
CA LYS A 110 -21.77 -12.11 -10.99
C LYS A 110 -20.48 -11.39 -11.32
N GLU A 111 -19.36 -12.01 -10.95
CA GLU A 111 -18.03 -11.53 -11.27
C GLU A 111 -17.46 -12.29 -12.46
N GLY A 112 -16.88 -11.56 -13.40
CA GLY A 112 -16.10 -12.10 -14.51
C GLY A 112 -14.69 -11.56 -14.49
N LEU A 113 -13.69 -12.43 -14.57
CA LEU A 113 -12.29 -12.10 -14.73
C LEU A 113 -11.75 -12.79 -15.99
N LEU A 114 -11.14 -11.98 -16.86
CA LEU A 114 -10.34 -12.47 -17.97
C LEU A 114 -8.89 -12.06 -17.73
N MET A 115 -8.02 -13.04 -17.51
CA MET A 115 -6.58 -12.83 -17.35
C MET A 115 -5.86 -13.37 -18.57
N LYS A 116 -4.99 -12.58 -19.20
CA LYS A 116 -4.15 -12.99 -20.33
C LYS A 116 -2.69 -12.88 -19.95
N VAL A 117 -1.93 -13.92 -20.25
CA VAL A 117 -0.48 -13.93 -20.15
C VAL A 117 0.10 -13.70 -21.54
N LEU A 118 0.82 -12.60 -21.69
CA LEU A 118 1.54 -12.30 -22.94
C LEU A 118 3.05 -12.41 -22.68
N LEU A 119 3.76 -12.83 -23.70
CA LEU A 119 5.20 -12.92 -23.73
C LEU A 119 5.69 -12.37 -25.08
N ASN A 120 6.53 -11.35 -25.05
CA ASN A 120 6.98 -10.64 -26.26
C ASN A 120 5.78 -10.21 -27.13
N ASP A 121 4.78 -9.57 -26.52
CA ASP A 121 3.50 -9.14 -27.13
C ASP A 121 2.63 -10.29 -27.71
N ASN A 122 2.99 -11.56 -27.50
CA ASN A 122 2.21 -12.70 -27.96
C ASN A 122 1.43 -13.31 -26.80
N GLN A 123 0.13 -13.49 -26.95
CA GLN A 123 -0.68 -14.19 -25.95
C GLN A 123 -0.27 -15.67 -25.90
N ILE A 124 0.15 -16.11 -24.70
CA ILE A 124 0.52 -17.49 -24.41
C ILE A 124 -0.68 -18.29 -23.98
N CYS A 125 -1.38 -17.78 -22.98
CA CYS A 125 -2.62 -18.36 -22.47
C CYS A 125 -3.53 -17.30 -21.89
N SER A 126 -4.77 -17.71 -21.64
CA SER A 126 -5.76 -16.90 -20.93
C SER A 126 -6.48 -17.74 -19.87
N LEU A 127 -6.85 -17.12 -18.77
CA LEU A 127 -7.71 -17.68 -17.75
C LEU A 127 -9.04 -16.94 -17.78
N GLU A 128 -10.11 -17.66 -18.04
CA GLU A 128 -11.46 -17.20 -17.83
C GLU A 128 -11.94 -17.69 -16.45
N TYR A 129 -12.43 -16.78 -15.64
CA TYR A 129 -12.93 -17.04 -14.31
C TYR A 129 -14.29 -16.35 -14.14
N TYR A 130 -15.28 -17.08 -13.64
CA TYR A 130 -16.60 -16.57 -13.36
C TYR A 130 -17.07 -17.04 -11.99
N LEU A 131 -17.48 -16.09 -11.15
CA LEU A 131 -18.05 -16.38 -9.83
C LEU A 131 -19.54 -16.08 -9.83
N ASP A 132 -20.33 -17.07 -9.41
CA ASP A 132 -21.74 -16.89 -9.07
C ASP A 132 -21.86 -16.89 -7.52
N PRO A 133 -22.07 -15.72 -6.89
CA PRO A 133 -22.08 -15.63 -5.43
C PRO A 133 -23.33 -16.25 -4.81
N GLU A 134 -24.45 -16.40 -5.55
CA GLU A 134 -25.66 -17.01 -5.02
C GLU A 134 -25.47 -18.52 -4.80
N SER A 135 -24.81 -19.21 -5.74
CA SER A 135 -24.49 -20.64 -5.63
C SER A 135 -23.13 -20.90 -4.98
N GLN A 136 -22.28 -19.87 -4.86
CA GLN A 136 -20.87 -19.96 -4.44
C GLN A 136 -20.02 -20.85 -5.36
N ASP A 137 -20.43 -20.95 -6.63
CA ASP A 137 -19.74 -21.70 -7.65
C ASP A 137 -18.76 -20.80 -8.41
N VAL A 138 -17.52 -21.26 -8.54
CA VAL A 138 -16.50 -20.68 -9.39
C VAL A 138 -16.33 -21.56 -10.62
N TYR A 139 -16.39 -20.96 -11.79
CA TYR A 139 -16.15 -21.62 -13.06
C TYR A 139 -14.85 -21.07 -13.66
N MET A 140 -13.94 -21.96 -14.06
CA MET A 140 -12.66 -21.59 -14.64
C MET A 140 -12.41 -22.35 -15.93
N ARG A 141 -11.69 -21.71 -16.86
CA ARG A 141 -11.23 -22.32 -18.11
C ARG A 141 -9.94 -21.66 -18.59
N ILE A 142 -9.05 -22.47 -19.14
CA ILE A 142 -7.90 -22.01 -19.93
C ILE A 142 -8.13 -22.50 -21.37
N PRO A 143 -8.65 -21.65 -22.27
CA PRO A 143 -9.05 -22.04 -23.62
C PRO A 143 -7.93 -22.69 -24.44
N GLU A 144 -6.67 -22.32 -24.19
CA GLU A 144 -5.51 -22.89 -24.86
C GLU A 144 -5.17 -24.32 -24.41
N LEU A 145 -5.76 -24.78 -23.29
CA LEU A 145 -5.58 -26.13 -22.77
C LEU A 145 -6.82 -27.00 -22.91
N SER A 146 -8.02 -26.41 -22.76
CA SER A 146 -9.29 -27.14 -22.85
C SER A 146 -10.45 -26.20 -23.18
N ASP A 147 -11.40 -26.68 -23.97
CA ASP A 147 -12.69 -26.01 -24.21
C ASP A 147 -13.72 -26.26 -23.09
N LYS A 148 -13.34 -27.02 -22.05
CA LYS A 148 -14.21 -27.42 -20.95
C LYS A 148 -14.01 -26.50 -19.75
N TYR A 149 -15.06 -26.39 -18.94
CA TYR A 149 -15.00 -25.65 -17.68
C TYR A 149 -14.73 -26.59 -16.49
N PHE A 150 -13.94 -26.07 -15.58
CA PHE A 150 -13.68 -26.64 -14.28
C PHE A 150 -14.46 -25.83 -13.24
N LYS A 151 -15.29 -26.49 -12.43
CA LYS A 151 -16.14 -25.84 -11.44
C LYS A 151 -15.69 -26.21 -10.03
N ILE A 152 -15.60 -25.23 -9.15
CA ILE A 152 -15.34 -25.43 -7.71
C ILE A 152 -16.48 -24.78 -6.94
N ASN A 153 -17.11 -25.51 -6.01
CA ASN A 153 -18.00 -24.92 -5.04
C ASN A 153 -17.21 -24.48 -3.80
N LEU A 154 -17.17 -23.18 -3.55
CA LEU A 154 -16.34 -22.59 -2.49
C LEU A 154 -16.80 -22.99 -1.10
N LYS A 155 -18.11 -23.19 -0.91
CA LYS A 155 -18.65 -23.66 0.36
C LYS A 155 -18.19 -25.09 0.67
N GLU A 156 -18.22 -25.98 -0.33
CA GLU A 156 -17.77 -27.36 -0.15
C GLU A 156 -16.28 -27.43 0.18
N VAL A 157 -15.44 -26.56 -0.44
CA VAL A 157 -14.02 -26.44 -0.10
C VAL A 157 -13.84 -25.95 1.34
N ALA A 158 -14.60 -24.94 1.76
CA ALA A 158 -14.55 -24.44 3.13
C ALA A 158 -14.93 -25.52 4.14
N ASP A 159 -16.04 -26.22 3.91
CA ASP A 159 -16.53 -27.31 4.77
C ASP A 159 -15.50 -28.44 4.87
N GLN A 160 -14.83 -28.78 3.77
CA GLN A 160 -13.79 -29.80 3.74
C GLN A 160 -12.51 -29.38 4.48
N GLN A 161 -12.10 -28.14 4.37
CA GLN A 161 -10.96 -27.61 5.12
C GLN A 161 -11.23 -27.59 6.63
N VAL A 162 -12.43 -27.19 7.04
CA VAL A 162 -12.85 -27.26 8.45
C VAL A 162 -12.78 -28.70 8.96
N SER A 163 -13.33 -29.66 8.22
CA SER A 163 -13.29 -31.09 8.60
C SER A 163 -11.85 -31.62 8.71
N ASN A 164 -10.95 -31.17 7.85
CA ASN A 164 -9.53 -31.53 7.91
C ASN A 164 -8.86 -30.94 9.17
N ILE A 165 -9.13 -29.66 9.48
CA ILE A 165 -8.62 -29.01 10.68
C ILE A 165 -9.15 -29.69 11.95
N GLU A 166 -10.43 -30.04 12.01
CA GLU A 166 -11.05 -30.79 13.11
C GLU A 166 -10.36 -32.15 13.31
N SER A 167 -10.16 -32.88 12.20
CA SER A 167 -9.48 -34.18 12.22
C SER A 167 -8.01 -34.07 12.69
N ASP A 168 -7.32 -33.00 12.32
CA ASP A 168 -5.91 -32.79 12.72
C ASP A 168 -5.80 -32.33 14.19
N ILE A 169 -6.77 -31.55 14.67
CA ILE A 169 -6.89 -31.18 16.09
C ILE A 169 -7.20 -32.42 16.93
N GLU A 170 -8.10 -33.29 16.48
CA GLU A 170 -8.42 -34.55 17.16
C GLU A 170 -7.20 -35.48 17.29
N LYS A 171 -6.31 -35.49 16.28
CA LYS A 171 -5.05 -36.24 16.31
C LYS A 171 -4.00 -35.64 17.24
N LEU A 172 -4.04 -34.33 17.49
CA LEU A 172 -3.09 -33.61 18.32
C LEU A 172 -3.50 -33.47 19.78
N THR A 173 -4.79 -33.70 20.12
CA THR A 173 -5.30 -33.68 21.49
C THR A 173 -5.32 -35.09 22.07
N PRO A 174 -4.46 -35.44 23.06
CA PRO A 174 -4.62 -36.69 23.81
C PRO A 174 -5.92 -36.64 24.63
N ASP A 175 -6.64 -37.79 24.67
CA ASP A 175 -7.86 -38.03 25.46
C ASP A 175 -7.86 -37.24 26.80
N ASN A 176 -8.67 -36.18 26.91
CA ASN A 176 -9.17 -35.50 28.10
C ASN A 176 -9.04 -33.97 28.14
N THR A 177 -9.25 -33.25 27.06
CA THR A 177 -9.59 -31.83 27.19
C THR A 177 -10.79 -31.53 26.30
N ASP A 178 -11.95 -31.25 26.95
CA ASP A 178 -13.09 -30.57 26.32
C ASP A 178 -12.65 -29.14 25.95
N ALA A 179 -11.79 -28.99 24.96
CA ALA A 179 -11.55 -27.71 24.32
C ALA A 179 -12.53 -27.60 23.15
N ASP A 180 -13.69 -27.04 23.42
CA ASP A 180 -14.62 -26.57 22.38
C ASP A 180 -13.89 -25.48 21.57
N ILE A 181 -13.18 -25.86 20.53
CA ILE A 181 -12.64 -24.90 19.56
C ILE A 181 -13.81 -24.60 18.63
N PRO A 182 -14.27 -23.34 18.55
CA PRO A 182 -15.45 -23.00 17.72
C PRO A 182 -15.05 -23.01 16.23
N THR A 183 -14.97 -24.20 15.65
CA THR A 183 -14.68 -24.43 14.22
C THR A 183 -15.84 -23.97 13.33
N ASP A 184 -17.06 -24.00 13.84
CA ASP A 184 -18.25 -23.47 13.16
C ASP A 184 -18.11 -21.98 12.79
N ASN A 185 -17.39 -21.20 13.60
CA ASN A 185 -17.14 -19.79 13.33
C ASN A 185 -16.12 -19.56 12.20
N PHE A 186 -15.21 -20.51 11.94
CA PHE A 186 -14.22 -20.37 10.88
C PHE A 186 -14.83 -20.69 9.50
N ALA A 187 -15.66 -21.72 9.41
CA ALA A 187 -16.34 -22.08 8.16
C ALA A 187 -17.35 -21.01 7.73
N SER A 188 -18.15 -20.50 8.68
CA SER A 188 -19.07 -19.41 8.41
C SER A 188 -18.33 -18.14 8.04
N ALA A 189 -17.28 -17.75 8.76
CA ALA A 189 -16.47 -16.56 8.46
C ALA A 189 -15.80 -16.65 7.08
N TYR A 190 -15.34 -17.83 6.66
CA TYR A 190 -14.74 -18.03 5.34
C TYR A 190 -15.79 -17.99 4.22
N SER A 191 -16.93 -18.69 4.40
CA SER A 191 -18.06 -18.65 3.48
C SER A 191 -18.65 -17.23 3.36
N ASP A 192 -18.80 -16.55 4.50
CA ASP A 192 -19.28 -15.18 4.57
C ASP A 192 -18.30 -14.21 3.92
N SER A 193 -16.97 -14.43 4.05
CA SER A 193 -15.96 -13.59 3.40
C SER A 193 -15.99 -13.69 1.87
N ILE A 194 -16.35 -14.86 1.34
CA ILE A 194 -16.47 -15.10 -0.11
C ILE A 194 -17.79 -14.52 -0.65
N SER A 195 -18.90 -14.79 0.03
CA SER A 195 -20.20 -14.20 -0.30
C SER A 195 -20.16 -12.67 -0.17
N LEU A 196 -19.40 -12.18 0.82
CA LEU A 196 -19.16 -10.78 1.06
C LEU A 196 -18.36 -10.14 -0.07
N SER A 197 -17.35 -10.79 -0.65
CA SER A 197 -16.50 -10.18 -1.68
C SER A 197 -17.25 -9.82 -2.96
N ALA A 198 -18.26 -10.57 -3.36
CA ALA A 198 -19.01 -10.32 -4.59
C ALA A 198 -20.20 -9.35 -4.40
N SER A 199 -20.93 -9.42 -3.28
CA SER A 199 -21.94 -8.42 -2.94
C SER A 199 -21.31 -7.12 -2.41
N LEU A 200 -20.11 -7.22 -1.82
CA LEU A 200 -19.41 -6.14 -1.12
C LEU A 200 -19.07 -4.96 -2.05
N MET A 201 -18.68 -5.19 -3.30
CA MET A 201 -18.34 -4.09 -4.22
C MET A 201 -19.58 -3.28 -4.60
N SER A 202 -20.72 -3.91 -4.83
CA SER A 202 -21.98 -3.19 -5.10
C SER A 202 -22.58 -2.59 -3.83
N ASP A 203 -22.53 -3.31 -2.72
CA ASP A 203 -23.11 -2.88 -1.46
C ASP A 203 -22.23 -1.87 -0.74
N LEU A 204 -20.90 -1.99 -0.80
CA LEU A 204 -19.95 -1.00 -0.30
C LEU A 204 -20.07 0.34 -1.05
N THR A 205 -20.11 0.34 -2.38
CA THR A 205 -20.29 1.58 -3.13
C THR A 205 -21.63 2.26 -2.80
N SER A 206 -22.68 1.48 -2.50
CA SER A 206 -23.97 2.01 -2.08
C SER A 206 -24.03 2.42 -0.60
N ALA A 207 -23.08 1.94 0.22
CA ALA A 207 -22.98 2.25 1.65
C ALA A 207 -21.99 3.37 1.97
N LEU A 208 -21.23 3.83 0.96
CA LEU A 208 -20.33 4.97 1.12
C LEU A 208 -21.14 6.24 1.40
N PRO A 209 -20.76 7.05 2.40
CA PRO A 209 -21.44 8.31 2.69
C PRO A 209 -21.24 9.30 1.55
N GLU A 210 -22.18 10.21 1.37
CA GLU A 210 -22.04 11.30 0.40
C GLU A 210 -20.84 12.18 0.75
N ALA A 211 -20.16 12.72 -0.27
CA ALA A 211 -18.99 13.59 -0.10
C ALA A 211 -19.28 14.81 0.80
N SER A 212 -20.49 15.34 0.73
CA SER A 212 -20.95 16.45 1.57
C SER A 212 -21.02 16.10 3.07
N VAL A 213 -21.31 14.84 3.40
CA VAL A 213 -21.32 14.36 4.79
C VAL A 213 -19.89 14.24 5.29
N ILE A 214 -19.00 13.68 4.47
CA ILE A 214 -17.55 13.60 4.80
C ILE A 214 -16.96 15.00 4.95
N GLU A 215 -17.26 15.93 4.03
CA GLU A 215 -16.84 17.33 4.15
C GLU A 215 -17.27 17.93 5.49
N THR A 216 -18.55 17.77 5.85
CA THR A 216 -19.11 18.31 7.09
C THR A 216 -18.43 17.73 8.34
N LEU A 217 -18.22 16.41 8.38
CA LEU A 217 -17.57 15.73 9.50
C LEU A 217 -16.10 16.16 9.63
N LEU A 218 -15.36 16.16 8.53
CA LEU A 218 -13.95 16.56 8.54
C LEU A 218 -13.76 18.02 8.92
N ASP A 219 -14.57 18.94 8.39
CA ASP A 219 -14.50 20.37 8.74
C ASP A 219 -14.84 20.59 10.21
N LYS A 220 -15.91 19.95 10.71
CA LYS A 220 -16.34 20.04 12.10
C LYS A 220 -15.23 19.57 13.05
N TYR A 221 -14.75 18.33 12.89
CA TYR A 221 -13.80 17.75 13.83
C TYR A 221 -12.40 18.33 13.70
N GLY A 222 -11.97 18.65 12.47
CA GLY A 222 -10.70 19.32 12.24
C GLY A 222 -10.67 20.74 12.83
N SER A 223 -11.76 21.49 12.68
CA SER A 223 -11.85 22.84 13.28
C SER A 223 -11.79 22.82 14.80
N MET A 224 -12.36 21.80 15.45
CA MET A 224 -12.32 21.65 16.91
C MET A 224 -10.90 21.47 17.47
N LEU A 225 -9.96 20.96 16.66
CA LEU A 225 -8.55 20.81 17.07
C LEU A 225 -7.90 22.15 17.41
N PHE A 226 -8.40 23.25 16.85
CA PHE A 226 -7.83 24.58 17.03
C PHE A 226 -8.58 25.46 18.05
N ASP A 227 -9.65 24.94 18.70
CA ASP A 227 -10.52 25.75 19.59
C ASP A 227 -9.88 26.05 20.95
N ASN A 228 -9.01 25.17 21.46
CA ASN A 228 -8.41 25.30 22.79
C ASN A 228 -6.93 25.68 22.74
N LEU A 229 -6.46 26.27 21.64
CA LEU A 229 -5.09 26.77 21.52
C LEU A 229 -4.96 28.14 22.20
N THR A 230 -3.86 28.33 22.93
CA THR A 230 -3.43 29.65 23.38
C THR A 230 -2.61 30.27 22.25
N GLU A 231 -3.01 31.44 21.77
CA GLU A 231 -2.37 32.14 20.66
C GLU A 231 -1.29 33.11 21.13
N GLY A 232 -0.14 33.12 20.42
CA GLY A 232 0.90 34.11 20.58
C GLY A 232 0.64 35.37 19.74
N GLU A 233 1.45 36.41 19.97
CA GLU A 233 1.47 37.58 19.09
C GLU A 233 2.14 37.21 17.76
N SER A 234 1.62 37.72 16.62
CA SER A 234 2.27 37.53 15.33
C SER A 234 3.59 38.29 15.26
N SER A 235 4.57 37.72 14.58
CA SER A 235 5.89 38.31 14.36
C SER A 235 6.28 38.28 12.89
N GLN A 236 7.39 38.92 12.52
CA GLN A 236 7.98 38.85 11.20
C GLN A 236 9.28 38.06 11.28
N GLU A 237 9.41 37.02 10.46
CA GLU A 237 10.61 36.21 10.38
C GLU A 237 11.00 35.95 8.92
N THR A 238 12.28 35.77 8.67
CA THR A 238 12.76 35.29 7.37
C THR A 238 12.89 33.78 7.42
N LEU A 239 12.04 33.09 6.65
CA LEU A 239 12.08 31.63 6.50
C LEU A 239 13.17 31.26 5.49
N THR A 240 14.01 30.27 5.80
CA THR A 240 15.11 29.83 4.94
C THR A 240 15.16 28.32 4.84
N ALA A 241 15.19 27.79 3.61
CA ALA A 241 15.48 26.39 3.32
C ALA A 241 16.48 26.33 2.15
N GLY A 242 17.59 25.62 2.35
CA GLY A 242 18.72 25.70 1.43
C GLY A 242 19.23 27.13 1.29
N ASP A 243 19.42 27.58 0.05
CA ASP A 243 19.87 28.93 -0.30
C ASP A 243 18.71 29.93 -0.54
N ILE A 244 17.47 29.51 -0.39
CA ILE A 244 16.28 30.32 -0.64
C ILE A 244 15.73 30.86 0.67
N SER A 245 15.45 32.16 0.68
CA SER A 245 14.93 32.88 1.84
C SER A 245 13.72 33.73 1.45
N GLN A 246 12.72 33.78 2.31
CA GLN A 246 11.47 34.52 2.13
C GLN A 246 11.03 35.17 3.43
N ASP A 247 10.61 36.43 3.39
CA ASP A 247 10.04 37.10 4.55
C ASP A 247 8.59 36.67 4.75
N CYS A 248 8.25 36.28 5.97
CA CYS A 248 6.95 35.75 6.33
C CYS A 248 6.41 36.38 7.60
N THR A 249 5.09 36.44 7.72
CA THR A 249 4.40 36.64 8.99
C THR A 249 4.26 35.31 9.71
N VAL A 250 4.68 35.25 10.94
CA VAL A 250 4.58 34.04 11.78
C VAL A 250 3.44 34.17 12.74
N TYR A 251 2.62 33.15 12.81
CA TYR A 251 1.60 32.96 13.83
C TYR A 251 1.99 31.75 14.69
N GLU A 252 1.80 31.89 16.00
CA GLU A 252 2.13 30.86 16.98
C GLU A 252 0.89 30.43 17.74
N GLY A 253 0.80 29.13 17.99
CA GLY A 253 -0.21 28.51 18.85
C GLY A 253 0.44 27.58 19.87
N GLN A 254 -0.16 27.45 21.04
CA GLN A 254 0.32 26.58 22.10
C GLN A 254 -0.86 25.79 22.67
N ILE A 255 -0.62 24.53 23.01
CA ILE A 255 -1.61 23.70 23.70
C ILE A 255 -0.97 23.06 24.91
N SER A 256 -1.56 23.33 26.09
CA SER A 256 -1.17 22.70 27.33
C SER A 256 -1.66 21.25 27.37
N SER A 257 -1.13 20.45 28.32
CA SER A 257 -1.64 19.10 28.56
C SER A 257 -3.12 19.09 28.98
N GLU A 258 -3.53 20.07 29.74
CA GLU A 258 -4.92 20.22 30.18
C GLU A 258 -5.83 20.55 29.00
N ASP A 259 -5.45 21.52 28.16
CA ASP A 259 -6.22 21.90 26.99
C ASP A 259 -6.27 20.78 25.95
N ALA A 260 -5.20 19.98 25.79
CA ALA A 260 -5.19 18.81 24.92
C ALA A 260 -6.17 17.72 25.39
N VAL A 261 -6.21 17.44 26.71
CA VAL A 261 -7.19 16.52 27.30
C VAL A 261 -8.61 17.05 27.13
N LYS A 262 -8.80 18.35 27.31
CA LYS A 262 -10.09 19.03 27.09
C LYS A 262 -10.53 18.89 25.64
N THR A 263 -9.67 19.21 24.68
CA THR A 263 -9.97 19.09 23.23
C THR A 263 -10.32 17.65 22.87
N ALA A 264 -9.54 16.67 23.34
CA ALA A 264 -9.83 15.26 23.08
C ALA A 264 -11.18 14.82 23.68
N THR A 265 -11.52 15.32 24.87
CA THR A 265 -12.82 15.05 25.52
C THR A 265 -13.96 15.64 24.71
N GLU A 266 -13.86 16.90 24.30
CA GLU A 266 -14.88 17.59 23.48
C GLU A 266 -15.07 16.89 22.12
N LEU A 267 -13.99 16.45 21.48
CA LEU A 267 -14.04 15.68 20.22
C LEU A 267 -14.78 14.34 20.40
N LEU A 268 -14.43 13.57 21.43
CA LEU A 268 -15.06 12.28 21.70
C LEU A 268 -16.55 12.42 22.06
N GLU A 269 -16.90 13.40 22.90
CA GLU A 269 -18.30 13.68 23.24
C GLU A 269 -19.12 14.12 22.03
N ALA A 270 -18.53 14.98 21.17
CA ALA A 270 -19.16 15.40 19.93
C ALA A 270 -19.37 14.22 18.97
N ALA A 271 -18.36 13.37 18.80
CA ALA A 271 -18.42 12.20 17.93
C ALA A 271 -19.45 11.17 18.41
N LYS A 272 -19.54 10.94 19.73
CA LYS A 272 -20.51 10.02 20.33
C LYS A 272 -21.97 10.41 20.06
N SER A 273 -22.23 11.72 19.96
CA SER A 273 -23.58 12.26 19.78
C SER A 273 -23.86 12.72 18.34
N ASP A 274 -22.97 12.41 17.42
CA ASP A 274 -23.09 12.87 16.03
C ASP A 274 -24.00 11.95 15.23
N SER A 275 -25.11 12.52 14.71
CA SER A 275 -26.10 11.78 13.93
C SER A 275 -25.57 11.30 12.58
N ASP A 276 -24.58 11.98 11.98
CA ASP A 276 -24.03 11.58 10.69
C ASP A 276 -23.11 10.37 10.88
N ILE A 277 -22.32 10.32 11.97
CA ILE A 277 -21.55 9.13 12.36
C ILE A 277 -22.49 7.96 12.65
N GLU A 278 -23.56 8.17 13.44
CA GLU A 278 -24.56 7.16 13.73
C GLU A 278 -25.18 6.60 12.45
N ASN A 279 -25.59 7.45 11.52
CA ASN A 279 -26.19 7.05 10.25
C ASN A 279 -25.22 6.25 9.38
N ILE A 280 -23.93 6.65 9.29
CA ILE A 280 -22.90 5.92 8.54
C ILE A 280 -22.74 4.52 9.13
N LEU A 281 -22.53 4.40 10.44
CA LEU A 281 -22.29 3.12 11.11
C LEU A 281 -23.49 2.19 11.05
N ASN A 282 -24.71 2.73 11.17
CA ASN A 282 -25.94 1.93 11.01
C ASN A 282 -26.13 1.47 9.56
N THR A 283 -25.82 2.33 8.56
CA THR A 283 -25.86 1.95 7.15
C THR A 283 -24.88 0.81 6.86
N TRP A 284 -23.67 0.90 7.38
CA TRP A 284 -22.67 -0.17 7.26
C TRP A 284 -23.10 -1.45 7.98
N ASN A 285 -23.68 -1.33 9.17
CA ASN A 285 -24.18 -2.48 9.93
C ASN A 285 -25.26 -3.24 9.15
N ASP A 286 -26.19 -2.51 8.53
CA ASP A 286 -27.26 -3.10 7.73
C ASP A 286 -26.74 -3.78 6.45
N LYS A 287 -25.68 -3.24 5.85
CA LYS A 287 -25.11 -3.72 4.60
C LYS A 287 -24.12 -4.87 4.80
N LEU A 288 -23.32 -4.82 5.85
CA LEU A 288 -22.30 -5.83 6.15
C LEU A 288 -22.89 -7.06 6.86
N SER A 289 -24.18 -7.05 7.17
CA SER A 289 -24.86 -8.16 7.88
C SER A 289 -24.11 -8.61 9.13
N SER A 290 -23.46 -7.66 9.83
CA SER A 290 -22.67 -7.93 11.03
C SER A 290 -23.59 -8.29 12.19
N ASP A 291 -23.29 -9.36 12.90
CA ASP A 291 -23.97 -9.71 14.17
C ASP A 291 -23.64 -8.71 15.30
N GLU A 292 -22.60 -7.89 15.12
CA GLU A 292 -22.20 -6.84 16.06
C GLU A 292 -22.77 -5.50 15.63
N ASN A 293 -23.37 -4.77 16.56
CA ASN A 293 -23.83 -3.41 16.35
C ASN A 293 -22.63 -2.45 16.31
N LEU A 294 -22.24 -1.99 15.10
CA LEU A 294 -21.08 -1.12 14.90
C LEU A 294 -21.18 0.19 15.69
N TYR A 295 -22.39 0.78 15.79
CA TYR A 295 -22.57 2.01 16.55
C TYR A 295 -22.44 1.78 18.06
N GLU A 296 -22.92 0.65 18.60
CA GLU A 296 -22.75 0.29 20.01
C GLU A 296 -21.26 0.02 20.33
N SER A 297 -20.55 -0.66 19.44
CA SER A 297 -19.11 -0.90 19.56
C SER A 297 -18.33 0.41 19.54
N PHE A 298 -18.66 1.33 18.63
CA PHE A 298 -18.09 2.66 18.55
C PHE A 298 -18.35 3.47 19.85
N THR A 299 -19.59 3.56 20.29
CA THR A 299 -19.93 4.33 21.52
C THR A 299 -19.25 3.74 22.76
N THR A 300 -19.12 2.41 22.82
CA THR A 300 -18.38 1.72 23.90
C THR A 300 -16.88 2.06 23.86
N ALA A 301 -16.28 2.13 22.67
CA ALA A 301 -14.88 2.52 22.51
C ALA A 301 -14.66 3.99 22.90
N VAL A 302 -15.59 4.88 22.52
CA VAL A 302 -15.57 6.28 22.92
C VAL A 302 -15.68 6.43 24.44
N ASP A 303 -16.57 5.71 25.11
CA ASP A 303 -16.72 5.75 26.56
C ASP A 303 -15.44 5.31 27.29
N LYS A 304 -14.79 4.25 26.80
CA LYS A 304 -13.46 3.84 27.31
C LYS A 304 -12.39 4.92 27.10
N GLY A 305 -12.44 5.60 25.97
CA GLY A 305 -11.55 6.75 25.69
C GLY A 305 -11.78 7.90 26.67
N LEU A 306 -13.05 8.27 26.88
CA LEU A 306 -13.44 9.32 27.83
C LEU A 306 -13.04 8.96 29.29
N ASP A 307 -13.19 7.72 29.69
CA ASP A 307 -12.76 7.27 31.02
C ASP A 307 -11.23 7.33 31.17
N ALA A 308 -10.50 6.94 30.12
CA ALA A 308 -9.04 7.04 30.12
C ALA A 308 -8.55 8.51 30.20
N LEU A 309 -9.28 9.46 29.59
CA LEU A 309 -8.96 10.88 29.67
C LEU A 309 -9.24 11.48 31.06
N LYS A 310 -10.27 11.00 31.78
CA LYS A 310 -10.54 11.42 33.16
C LYS A 310 -9.42 11.04 34.12
N ASP A 311 -8.76 9.91 33.88
CA ASP A 311 -7.65 9.41 34.67
C ASP A 311 -6.29 9.97 34.22
N ALA A 312 -6.26 10.83 33.22
CA ALA A 312 -5.04 11.45 32.72
C ALA A 312 -4.48 12.45 33.74
N ASP A 313 -3.28 12.19 34.23
CA ASP A 313 -2.60 13.10 35.17
C ASP A 313 -1.98 14.28 34.40
N THR A 314 -2.59 15.45 34.51
CA THR A 314 -2.13 16.70 33.90
C THR A 314 -1.38 17.59 34.89
N SER A 315 -1.27 17.18 36.19
CA SER A 315 -0.76 18.02 37.28
C SER A 315 0.75 18.33 37.19
N ASP A 316 1.52 17.49 36.48
CA ASP A 316 2.98 17.64 36.36
C ASP A 316 3.43 18.50 35.16
N SER A 317 2.49 19.16 34.48
CA SER A 317 2.72 19.74 33.15
C SER A 317 2.69 21.28 33.10
N GLU A 318 2.73 21.98 34.26
CA GLU A 318 2.66 23.45 34.28
C GLU A 318 3.71 24.15 33.39
N ASP A 319 4.86 23.49 33.13
CA ASP A 319 5.95 24.01 32.31
C ASP A 319 6.14 23.27 30.97
N SER A 320 5.19 22.41 30.57
CA SER A 320 5.31 21.63 29.32
C SER A 320 4.08 21.83 28.43
N TYR A 321 4.33 22.23 27.16
CA TYR A 321 3.29 22.41 26.16
C TYR A 321 3.79 22.05 24.77
N LEU A 322 2.86 21.79 23.86
CA LEU A 322 3.15 21.74 22.43
C LEU A 322 3.05 23.16 21.88
N SER A 323 4.07 23.57 21.14
CA SER A 323 4.10 24.82 20.40
C SER A 323 4.01 24.52 18.92
N THR A 324 3.25 25.31 18.21
CA THR A 324 3.10 25.20 16.77
C THR A 324 3.28 26.58 16.13
N LYS A 325 3.94 26.60 14.95
CA LYS A 325 4.19 27.82 14.18
C LYS A 325 3.73 27.63 12.75
N ILE A 326 3.25 28.70 12.15
CA ILE A 326 2.91 28.77 10.74
C ILE A 326 3.50 30.05 10.14
N TRP A 327 4.22 29.90 9.05
CA TRP A 327 4.81 31.00 8.28
C TRP A 327 3.93 31.30 7.07
N ILE A 328 3.50 32.54 6.94
CA ILE A 328 2.66 33.01 5.85
C ILE A 328 3.40 34.09 5.08
N ASP A 329 3.48 33.93 3.76
CA ASP A 329 4.11 34.92 2.89
C ASP A 329 3.19 36.13 2.61
N GLU A 330 3.71 37.11 1.87
CA GLU A 330 2.96 38.33 1.50
C GLU A 330 1.72 38.08 0.62
N ASN A 331 1.65 36.92 -0.04
CA ASN A 331 0.52 36.50 -0.90
C ASN A 331 -0.52 35.69 -0.12
N GLY A 332 -0.30 35.44 1.16
CA GLY A 332 -1.18 34.62 2.00
C GLY A 332 -0.96 33.13 1.84
N ARG A 333 0.15 32.69 1.20
CA ARG A 333 0.50 31.27 1.09
C ARG A 333 1.19 30.81 2.37
N ILE A 334 0.86 29.61 2.83
CA ILE A 334 1.60 28.96 3.91
C ILE A 334 2.93 28.49 3.34
N ALA A 335 4.02 29.07 3.80
CA ALA A 335 5.39 28.76 3.40
C ALA A 335 6.10 27.81 4.37
N GLY A 336 5.55 27.59 5.56
CA GLY A 336 6.14 26.67 6.53
C GLY A 336 5.25 26.40 7.73
N ARG A 337 5.55 25.28 8.41
CA ARG A 337 4.93 24.84 9.66
C ARG A 337 5.97 24.19 10.56
N ALA A 338 5.85 24.37 11.86
CA ALA A 338 6.64 23.63 12.83
C ALA A 338 5.77 23.18 14.01
N LEU A 339 6.12 22.03 14.56
CA LEU A 339 5.57 21.49 15.80
C LEU A 339 6.75 21.18 16.72
N GLU A 340 6.70 21.72 17.92
CA GLU A 340 7.77 21.66 18.91
C GLU A 340 7.20 21.26 20.27
N VAL A 341 7.99 20.56 21.08
CA VAL A 341 7.72 20.35 22.49
C VAL A 341 8.52 21.34 23.30
N GLN A 342 7.87 22.09 24.14
CA GLN A 342 8.51 22.97 25.14
C GLN A 342 8.50 22.29 26.50
N GLU A 343 9.66 22.12 27.13
CA GLU A 343 9.82 21.65 28.51
C GLU A 343 10.70 22.65 29.27
N GLY A 344 10.10 23.55 30.05
CA GLY A 344 10.79 24.67 30.67
C GLY A 344 11.47 25.56 29.61
N ASP A 345 12.78 25.72 29.72
CA ASP A 345 13.59 26.52 28.77
C ASP A 345 14.07 25.72 27.53
N THR A 346 13.68 24.43 27.42
CA THR A 346 14.15 23.57 26.32
C THR A 346 13.06 23.39 25.28
N THR A 347 13.38 23.72 24.03
CA THR A 347 12.53 23.47 22.84
C THR A 347 13.08 22.29 22.06
N THR A 348 12.23 21.30 21.79
CA THR A 348 12.58 20.11 20.99
C THR A 348 11.70 20.08 19.76
N PRO A 349 12.24 20.26 18.55
CA PRO A 349 11.45 20.15 17.32
C PRO A 349 10.99 18.72 17.12
N ILE A 350 9.75 18.55 16.65
CA ILE A 350 9.14 17.26 16.30
C ILE A 350 8.96 17.16 14.80
N LEU A 351 8.39 18.22 14.21
CA LEU A 351 8.15 18.35 12.79
C LEU A 351 8.52 19.77 12.37
N THR A 352 9.24 19.89 11.28
CA THR A 352 9.46 21.17 10.59
C THR A 352 9.24 20.94 9.10
N TRP A 353 8.37 21.73 8.50
CA TRP A 353 8.20 21.81 7.06
C TRP A 353 8.35 23.26 6.62
N GLN A 354 9.16 23.48 5.58
CA GLN A 354 9.46 24.81 5.04
C GLN A 354 9.57 24.74 3.53
N MET A 355 8.97 25.70 2.85
CA MET A 355 9.05 25.88 1.41
C MET A 355 9.05 27.37 1.05
N PRO A 356 10.13 28.10 1.37
CA PRO A 356 10.31 29.48 0.94
C PRO A 356 10.45 29.56 -0.57
N GLU A 357 9.92 30.64 -1.18
CA GLU A 357 10.00 30.92 -2.61
C GLU A 357 10.65 32.26 -2.88
N ASN A 358 11.38 32.35 -3.99
CA ASN A 358 11.94 33.57 -4.52
C ASN A 358 11.80 33.58 -6.06
N GLY A 359 10.71 34.17 -6.53
CA GLY A 359 10.32 34.10 -7.94
C GLY A 359 9.84 32.71 -8.32
N SER A 360 10.54 32.05 -9.24
CA SER A 360 10.28 30.66 -9.61
C SER A 360 11.06 29.66 -8.78
N ASP A 361 12.07 30.10 -8.05
CA ASP A 361 12.94 29.22 -7.27
C ASP A 361 12.32 28.96 -5.89
N PHE A 362 12.43 27.75 -5.38
CA PHE A 362 11.99 27.38 -4.03
C PHE A 362 13.07 26.57 -3.30
N GLY A 363 13.11 26.71 -1.99
CA GLY A 363 13.81 25.80 -1.09
C GLY A 363 12.82 24.85 -0.42
N TYR A 364 13.28 23.70 0.01
CA TYR A 364 12.43 22.71 0.68
C TYR A 364 13.14 22.08 1.87
N LEU A 365 12.43 21.97 2.98
CA LEU A 365 12.86 21.22 4.16
C LEU A 365 11.64 20.54 4.78
N LEU A 366 11.70 19.24 4.94
CA LEU A 366 10.85 18.46 5.82
C LEU A 366 11.73 17.72 6.79
N SER A 367 11.52 17.93 8.09
CA SER A 367 12.29 17.29 9.16
C SER A 367 11.36 16.69 10.18
N ILE A 368 11.57 15.45 10.55
CA ILE A 368 10.76 14.71 11.51
C ILE A 368 11.68 14.03 12.51
N ALA A 369 11.55 14.38 13.80
CA ALA A 369 12.30 13.72 14.86
C ALA A 369 11.71 12.31 15.11
N ALA A 370 12.50 11.27 14.88
CA ALA A 370 12.12 9.89 15.19
C ALA A 370 12.25 9.58 16.69
N ASP A 371 13.32 10.10 17.29
CA ASP A 371 13.59 10.04 18.74
C ASP A 371 14.49 11.20 19.17
N ASP A 372 15.03 11.17 20.40
CA ASP A 372 15.87 12.24 20.96
C ASP A 372 17.23 12.40 20.20
N THR A 373 17.57 11.50 19.29
CA THR A 373 18.88 11.43 18.61
C THR A 373 18.81 11.29 17.10
N ASN A 374 17.69 10.82 16.58
CA ASN A 374 17.54 10.53 15.15
C ASN A 374 16.48 11.45 14.53
N THR A 375 16.85 12.07 13.45
CA THR A 375 15.97 12.91 12.64
C THR A 375 15.97 12.40 11.20
N TYR A 376 14.79 12.23 10.64
CA TYR A 376 14.60 12.06 9.20
C TYR A 376 14.44 13.44 8.58
N SER A 377 15.19 13.71 7.52
CA SER A 377 15.01 14.95 6.77
C SER A 377 14.96 14.72 5.27
N LEU A 378 14.15 15.52 4.61
CA LEU A 378 14.12 15.68 3.16
C LEU A 378 14.34 17.15 2.89
N SER A 379 15.49 17.50 2.33
CA SER A 379 15.88 18.88 2.06
C SER A 379 16.31 19.04 0.62
N GLY A 380 16.05 20.20 0.02
CA GLY A 380 16.41 20.42 -1.36
C GLY A 380 15.98 21.78 -1.89
N SER A 381 16.04 21.91 -3.20
CA SER A 381 15.59 23.11 -3.90
C SER A 381 15.14 22.77 -5.32
N GLY A 382 14.43 23.69 -5.93
CA GLY A 382 13.96 23.50 -7.29
C GLY A 382 13.31 24.74 -7.88
N GLN A 383 12.57 24.52 -8.95
CA GLN A 383 11.88 25.57 -9.69
C GLN A 383 10.43 25.19 -9.97
N ILE A 384 9.56 26.19 -9.92
CA ILE A 384 8.16 26.08 -10.31
C ILE A 384 7.99 26.82 -11.63
N ASP A 385 7.52 26.12 -12.67
CA ASP A 385 7.16 26.70 -13.97
C ASP A 385 5.68 26.40 -14.29
N GLY A 386 4.83 27.40 -14.06
CA GLY A 386 3.38 27.21 -14.10
C GLY A 386 2.90 26.23 -13.02
N ASP A 387 2.29 25.13 -13.43
CA ASP A 387 1.82 24.07 -12.53
C ASP A 387 2.83 22.91 -12.39
N LYS A 388 4.05 23.06 -12.95
CA LYS A 388 5.08 22.03 -12.88
C LYS A 388 6.18 22.41 -11.91
N LEU A 389 6.56 21.44 -11.06
CA LEU A 389 7.64 21.56 -10.12
C LEU A 389 8.78 20.61 -10.52
N ASN A 390 9.98 21.13 -10.56
CA ASN A 390 11.21 20.39 -10.77
C ASN A 390 12.18 20.67 -9.62
N GLY A 391 12.81 19.64 -9.06
CA GLY A 391 13.71 19.86 -7.93
C GLY A 391 14.59 18.66 -7.65
N THR A 392 15.60 18.90 -6.81
CA THR A 392 16.49 17.86 -6.29
C THR A 392 16.44 17.89 -4.77
N TYR A 393 16.25 16.74 -4.17
CA TYR A 393 16.06 16.57 -2.74
C TYR A 393 17.03 15.53 -2.20
N GLU A 394 17.57 15.79 -1.02
CA GLU A 394 18.39 14.85 -0.26
C GLU A 394 17.57 14.29 0.90
N PHE A 395 17.41 12.99 0.92
CA PHE A 395 16.87 12.28 2.08
C PHE A 395 18.01 11.89 3.00
N SER A 396 17.92 12.31 4.26
CA SER A 396 18.95 12.04 5.26
C SER A 396 18.35 11.40 6.51
N LEU A 397 19.13 10.53 7.12
CA LEU A 397 18.85 9.91 8.41
C LEU A 397 20.03 10.24 9.36
N ALA A 398 19.75 10.89 10.48
CA ALA A 398 20.76 11.25 11.48
C ALA A 398 21.99 11.97 10.85
N ASP A 399 21.73 13.01 10.05
CA ASP A 399 22.73 13.84 9.35
C ASP A 399 23.57 13.11 8.26
N SER A 400 23.17 11.90 7.89
CA SER A 400 23.82 11.15 6.81
C SER A 400 22.88 11.07 5.61
N THR A 401 23.32 11.57 4.44
CA THR A 401 22.53 11.46 3.20
C THR A 401 22.41 10.00 2.78
N SER A 402 21.18 9.51 2.72
CA SER A 402 20.86 8.12 2.39
C SER A 402 20.37 7.95 0.95
N ALA A 403 19.76 8.99 0.38
CA ALA A 403 19.30 8.99 -1.01
C ALA A 403 19.22 10.43 -1.55
N VAL A 404 19.36 10.55 -2.87
CA VAL A 404 19.06 11.78 -3.61
C VAL A 404 17.90 11.52 -4.53
N ILE A 405 16.89 12.39 -4.50
CA ILE A 405 15.66 12.28 -5.27
C ILE A 405 15.60 13.48 -6.23
N GLU A 406 15.70 13.23 -7.52
CA GLU A 406 15.41 14.20 -8.55
C GLU A 406 13.94 14.07 -8.96
N VAL A 407 13.19 15.17 -8.91
CA VAL A 407 11.78 15.24 -9.30
C VAL A 407 11.67 16.10 -10.55
N LYS A 408 10.98 15.58 -11.57
CA LYS A 408 10.71 16.28 -12.84
C LYS A 408 9.23 16.27 -13.14
N ASP A 409 8.77 17.41 -13.64
CA ASP A 409 7.39 17.58 -14.13
C ASP A 409 6.28 17.22 -13.11
N TYR A 410 6.59 17.32 -11.79
CA TYR A 410 5.59 17.10 -10.76
C TYR A 410 4.43 18.09 -10.93
N ASP A 411 3.22 17.57 -11.06
CA ASP A 411 2.03 18.34 -11.34
C ASP A 411 1.35 18.82 -10.06
N ILE A 412 1.54 20.11 -9.75
CA ILE A 412 0.97 20.73 -8.54
C ILE A 412 -0.58 20.76 -8.58
N ALA A 413 -1.17 20.89 -9.78
CA ALA A 413 -2.62 20.89 -9.90
C ALA A 413 -3.20 19.50 -9.62
N SER A 414 -2.64 18.46 -10.22
CA SER A 414 -3.01 17.06 -9.94
C SER A 414 -2.77 16.66 -8.48
N ALA A 415 -1.72 17.20 -7.86
CA ALA A 415 -1.42 16.92 -6.45
C ALA A 415 -2.51 17.44 -5.49
N LYS A 416 -3.18 18.53 -5.82
CA LYS A 416 -4.34 19.04 -5.05
C LYS A 416 -5.53 18.08 -5.08
N GLU A 417 -5.60 17.27 -6.12
CA GLU A 417 -6.63 16.23 -6.30
C GLU A 417 -6.18 14.87 -5.72
N GLY A 418 -4.97 14.80 -5.15
CA GLY A 418 -4.40 13.59 -4.55
C GLY A 418 -3.53 12.76 -5.49
N ASN A 419 -3.28 13.22 -6.72
CA ASN A 419 -2.47 12.54 -7.72
C ASN A 419 -1.03 13.04 -7.70
N LEU A 420 -0.05 12.13 -7.62
CA LEU A 420 1.38 12.46 -7.55
C LEU A 420 2.06 12.36 -8.93
N ASN A 421 1.44 12.93 -9.97
CA ASN A 421 1.95 12.87 -11.33
C ASN A 421 3.35 13.52 -11.44
N GLY A 422 4.29 12.82 -12.05
CA GLY A 422 5.67 13.26 -12.21
C GLY A 422 6.65 12.12 -12.39
N ASN A 423 7.89 12.47 -12.66
CA ASN A 423 9.01 11.54 -12.77
C ASN A 423 9.96 11.73 -11.60
N TYR A 424 10.35 10.64 -10.93
CA TYR A 424 11.18 10.63 -9.74
C TYR A 424 12.37 9.71 -9.96
N THR A 425 13.58 10.26 -9.92
CA THR A 425 14.81 9.48 -9.99
C THR A 425 15.46 9.43 -8.61
N ILE A 426 15.61 8.23 -8.06
CA ILE A 426 16.20 7.98 -6.75
C ILE A 426 17.58 7.36 -6.94
N THR A 427 18.62 8.02 -6.43
CA THR A 427 19.99 7.52 -6.44
C THR A 427 20.52 7.41 -5.01
N PHE A 428 21.47 6.51 -4.81
CA PHE A 428 22.05 6.22 -3.50
C PHE A 428 23.51 6.69 -3.53
N PRO A 429 23.87 7.74 -2.76
CA PRO A 429 25.25 8.23 -2.70
C PRO A 429 26.15 7.19 -2.00
N SER A 430 27.44 7.23 -2.34
CA SER A 430 28.43 6.39 -1.67
C SER A 430 28.49 6.72 -0.17
N SER A 431 28.48 5.69 0.66
CA SER A 431 28.75 5.89 2.08
C SER A 431 30.25 6.10 2.27
N ASP A 432 30.65 7.25 2.82
CA ASP A 432 32.04 7.57 3.18
C ASP A 432 32.61 6.68 4.31
N THR A 433 31.90 5.60 4.70
CA THR A 433 32.38 4.68 5.70
C THR A 433 33.41 3.74 5.09
N GLU A 434 34.70 3.91 5.46
CA GLU A 434 35.84 3.05 5.14
C GLU A 434 35.69 1.59 5.71
N ASN A 435 34.47 1.09 5.86
CA ASN A 435 34.21 -0.31 6.24
C ASN A 435 34.28 -1.17 4.98
N GLU A 436 35.42 -1.82 4.78
CA GLU A 436 35.71 -2.78 3.68
C GLU A 436 34.70 -3.96 3.60
N ASP A 437 33.79 -4.13 4.58
CA ASP A 437 32.82 -5.21 4.63
C ASP A 437 31.43 -4.86 4.02
N ASP A 438 31.23 -3.63 3.54
CA ASP A 438 29.93 -3.18 3.02
C ASP A 438 29.84 -3.29 1.50
N CYS A 439 29.86 -4.53 0.99
CA CYS A 439 29.76 -4.76 -0.46
C CYS A 439 28.39 -4.36 -1.05
N TYR A 440 27.35 -4.18 -0.21
CA TYR A 440 26.04 -3.75 -0.66
C TYR A 440 26.00 -2.27 -1.05
N SER A 441 26.67 -1.39 -0.33
CA SER A 441 26.72 0.05 -0.65
C SER A 441 27.38 0.30 -2.00
N SER A 442 28.49 -0.36 -2.30
CA SER A 442 29.19 -0.24 -3.59
C SER A 442 28.40 -0.77 -4.80
N ILE A 443 27.45 -1.68 -4.57
CA ILE A 443 26.53 -2.15 -5.60
C ILE A 443 25.46 -1.08 -5.85
N LEU A 444 24.85 -0.55 -4.79
CA LEU A 444 23.75 0.41 -4.87
C LEU A 444 24.17 1.76 -5.51
N GLU A 445 25.41 2.21 -5.34
CA GLU A 445 25.95 3.44 -5.93
C GLU A 445 25.80 3.51 -7.46
N ASN A 446 25.78 2.37 -8.12
CA ASN A 446 25.68 2.29 -9.57
C ASN A 446 24.24 2.15 -10.07
N PHE A 447 23.27 2.09 -9.16
CA PHE A 447 21.87 1.92 -9.50
C PHE A 447 21.07 3.19 -9.24
N ALA A 448 20.11 3.44 -10.11
CA ALA A 448 19.04 4.40 -9.90
C ALA A 448 17.69 3.69 -10.04
N LEU A 449 16.74 4.14 -9.23
CA LEU A 449 15.33 3.78 -9.38
C LEU A 449 14.62 4.98 -10.02
N VAL A 450 13.96 4.75 -11.16
CA VAL A 450 13.16 5.77 -11.84
C VAL A 450 11.71 5.39 -11.73
N LEU A 451 10.92 6.22 -11.04
CA LEU A 451 9.50 6.07 -10.86
C LEU A 451 8.77 7.12 -11.70
N ASP A 452 7.93 6.68 -12.63
CA ASP A 452 7.05 7.52 -13.44
C ASP A 452 5.61 7.29 -13.00
N LEU A 453 4.95 8.35 -12.56
CA LEU A 453 3.56 8.33 -12.08
C LEU A 453 2.71 9.20 -12.99
N ASN A 454 1.67 8.62 -13.55
CA ASN A 454 0.66 9.35 -14.31
C ASN A 454 -0.73 8.85 -13.94
N SER A 455 -1.57 9.74 -13.48
CA SER A 455 -2.96 9.48 -13.13
C SER A 455 -3.85 10.49 -13.86
N GLU A 456 -4.80 9.99 -14.59
CA GLU A 456 -5.83 10.75 -15.29
C GLU A 456 -7.19 10.27 -14.76
N LYS A 457 -8.27 11.01 -15.08
CA LYS A 457 -9.61 10.75 -14.55
C LYS A 457 -10.06 9.28 -14.66
N ASP A 458 -9.78 8.63 -15.80
CA ASP A 458 -10.28 7.28 -16.09
C ASP A 458 -9.17 6.25 -16.26
N SER A 459 -7.92 6.62 -16.00
CA SER A 459 -6.76 5.74 -16.18
C SER A 459 -5.59 6.16 -15.31
N GLY A 460 -4.74 5.22 -14.97
CA GLY A 460 -3.50 5.47 -14.25
C GLY A 460 -2.37 4.58 -14.74
N SER A 461 -1.14 5.07 -14.60
CA SER A 461 0.04 4.28 -14.85
C SER A 461 1.13 4.56 -13.81
N VAL A 462 1.79 3.49 -13.40
CA VAL A 462 2.98 3.50 -12.56
C VAL A 462 4.05 2.70 -13.28
N ALA A 463 5.20 3.30 -13.55
CA ALA A 463 6.34 2.59 -14.11
C ALA A 463 7.55 2.75 -13.18
N LEU A 464 8.14 1.63 -12.76
CA LEU A 464 9.36 1.57 -11.97
C LEU A 464 10.47 0.96 -12.82
N SER A 465 11.46 1.77 -13.18
CA SER A 465 12.65 1.34 -13.92
C SER A 465 13.85 1.22 -12.99
N ILE A 466 14.67 0.21 -13.24
CA ILE A 466 15.98 0.06 -12.61
C ILE A 466 17.01 0.44 -13.66
N GLU A 467 17.85 1.40 -13.34
CA GLU A 467 18.96 1.83 -14.18
C GLU A 467 20.31 1.48 -13.55
N SER A 468 21.28 1.18 -14.37
CA SER A 468 22.67 0.99 -13.96
C SER A 468 23.59 1.69 -14.95
N ALA A 469 24.49 2.54 -14.45
CA ALA A 469 25.41 3.34 -15.25
C ALA A 469 24.74 4.09 -16.43
N GLY A 470 23.53 4.61 -16.19
CA GLY A 470 22.72 5.36 -17.18
C GLY A 470 22.05 4.49 -18.25
N SER A 471 21.99 3.17 -18.05
CA SER A 471 21.27 2.24 -18.93
C SER A 471 20.15 1.58 -18.15
N THR A 472 18.95 1.60 -18.68
CA THR A 472 17.81 0.87 -18.10
C THR A 472 18.04 -0.64 -18.21
N LEU A 473 17.88 -1.34 -17.10
CA LEU A 473 17.96 -2.81 -17.02
C LEU A 473 16.59 -3.44 -17.27
N GLY A 474 15.56 -2.87 -16.67
CA GLY A 474 14.19 -3.31 -16.85
C GLY A 474 13.21 -2.32 -16.24
N THR A 475 11.95 -2.47 -16.62
CA THR A 475 10.84 -1.64 -16.17
C THR A 475 9.67 -2.52 -15.79
N LEU A 476 9.21 -2.38 -14.56
CA LEU A 476 7.92 -2.90 -14.11
C LEU A 476 6.89 -1.79 -14.28
N SER A 477 5.85 -2.02 -15.06
CA SER A 477 4.76 -1.06 -15.24
C SER A 477 3.42 -1.68 -14.85
N ILE A 478 2.59 -0.86 -14.26
CA ILE A 478 1.20 -1.16 -13.94
C ILE A 478 0.36 -0.07 -14.59
N THR A 479 -0.54 -0.45 -15.47
CA THR A 479 -1.55 0.45 -16.02
C THR A 479 -2.93 -0.01 -15.58
N SER A 480 -3.82 0.93 -15.33
CA SER A 480 -5.21 0.63 -14.98
C SER A 480 -6.14 1.65 -15.63
N GLY A 481 -7.36 1.22 -15.91
CA GLY A 481 -8.35 2.10 -16.50
C GLY A 481 -9.69 1.39 -16.74
N ALA A 482 -10.64 2.15 -17.30
CA ALA A 482 -11.89 1.60 -17.75
C ALA A 482 -11.64 0.63 -18.93
N GLY A 483 -12.19 -0.57 -18.83
CA GLY A 483 -12.09 -1.63 -19.82
C GLY A 483 -13.45 -2.04 -20.38
N GLU A 484 -13.44 -2.91 -21.38
CA GLU A 484 -14.65 -3.56 -21.84
C GLU A 484 -15.09 -4.59 -20.79
N ALA A 485 -16.41 -4.67 -20.54
CA ALA A 485 -16.95 -5.67 -19.62
C ALA A 485 -16.64 -7.09 -20.10
N VAL A 486 -16.26 -7.98 -19.19
CA VAL A 486 -16.14 -9.40 -19.46
C VAL A 486 -17.52 -9.96 -19.76
N GLU A 487 -17.68 -10.64 -20.91
CA GLU A 487 -18.92 -11.31 -21.23
C GLU A 487 -19.06 -12.59 -20.38
N ILE A 488 -19.93 -12.55 -19.37
CA ILE A 488 -20.20 -13.69 -18.50
C ILE A 488 -21.22 -14.60 -19.20
N PRO A 489 -20.87 -15.86 -19.52
CA PRO A 489 -21.81 -16.79 -20.13
C PRO A 489 -22.95 -17.16 -19.17
N ASP A 490 -24.06 -17.70 -19.70
CA ASP A 490 -25.07 -18.31 -18.84
C ASP A 490 -24.50 -19.56 -18.16
N LEU A 491 -24.03 -19.39 -16.91
CA LEU A 491 -23.35 -20.42 -16.13
C LEU A 491 -24.22 -21.65 -15.90
N THR A 492 -25.55 -21.49 -15.91
CA THR A 492 -26.50 -22.61 -15.72
C THR A 492 -26.68 -23.47 -16.96
N SER A 493 -26.31 -22.94 -18.13
CA SER A 493 -26.43 -23.64 -19.43
C SER A 493 -25.10 -24.22 -19.94
N LEU A 494 -24.00 -24.04 -19.21
CA LEU A 494 -22.71 -24.60 -19.56
C LEU A 494 -22.77 -26.13 -19.65
N LYS A 495 -22.11 -26.65 -20.70
CA LYS A 495 -22.02 -28.10 -20.93
C LYS A 495 -20.59 -28.55 -20.63
N ASP A 496 -20.49 -29.83 -20.29
CA ASP A 496 -19.20 -30.48 -20.04
C ASP A 496 -18.41 -29.72 -18.96
N VAL A 497 -19.06 -29.48 -17.82
CA VAL A 497 -18.47 -28.87 -16.63
C VAL A 497 -18.03 -29.99 -15.70
N TYR A 498 -16.77 -29.96 -15.29
CA TYR A 498 -16.17 -30.93 -14.37
C TYR A 498 -16.13 -30.37 -12.95
N ASP A 499 -16.48 -31.19 -11.97
CA ASP A 499 -16.52 -30.79 -10.57
C ASP A 499 -15.15 -30.95 -9.91
N GLY A 500 -14.52 -29.85 -9.53
CA GLY A 500 -13.23 -29.83 -8.87
C GLY A 500 -13.24 -30.34 -7.44
N ASN A 501 -14.41 -30.48 -6.84
CA ASN A 501 -14.55 -31.11 -5.52
C ASN A 501 -14.63 -32.65 -5.62
N ASN A 502 -14.68 -33.19 -6.85
CA ASN A 502 -14.76 -34.63 -7.13
C ASN A 502 -13.46 -35.12 -7.81
N SER A 503 -12.75 -36.05 -7.20
CA SER A 503 -11.48 -36.58 -7.74
C SER A 503 -11.63 -37.30 -9.09
N ASP A 504 -12.73 -37.99 -9.34
CA ASP A 504 -12.96 -38.70 -10.61
C ASP A 504 -13.19 -37.70 -11.76
N ASP A 505 -13.88 -36.58 -11.47
CA ASP A 505 -14.08 -35.48 -12.42
C ASP A 505 -12.78 -34.72 -12.66
N MET A 506 -11.94 -34.55 -11.64
CA MET A 506 -10.59 -33.94 -11.82
C MET A 506 -9.73 -34.77 -12.76
N ASP A 507 -9.69 -36.09 -12.60
CA ASP A 507 -8.96 -36.99 -13.48
C ASP A 507 -9.53 -36.95 -14.91
N ALA A 508 -10.85 -36.89 -15.04
CA ALA A 508 -11.53 -36.79 -16.33
C ALA A 508 -11.25 -35.43 -17.00
N TYR A 509 -11.24 -34.32 -16.26
CA TYR A 509 -10.83 -33.00 -16.77
C TYR A 509 -9.38 -32.99 -17.23
N ALA A 510 -8.47 -33.53 -16.42
CA ALA A 510 -7.05 -33.64 -16.76
C ALA A 510 -6.83 -34.38 -18.08
N ALA A 511 -7.66 -35.39 -18.38
CA ALA A 511 -7.61 -36.12 -19.64
C ALA A 511 -8.11 -35.32 -20.87
N THR A 512 -8.74 -34.16 -20.68
CA THR A 512 -9.16 -33.24 -21.76
C THR A 512 -8.10 -32.21 -22.14
N LEU A 513 -7.03 -32.10 -21.36
CA LEU A 513 -6.00 -31.08 -21.57
C LEU A 513 -5.18 -31.38 -22.83
N ASP A 514 -5.10 -30.39 -23.73
CA ASP A 514 -4.27 -30.41 -24.94
C ASP A 514 -3.30 -29.23 -24.91
N TYR A 515 -2.03 -29.54 -24.77
CA TYR A 515 -0.97 -28.53 -24.67
C TYR A 515 -0.50 -28.00 -26.01
N THR A 516 -1.03 -28.47 -27.14
CA THR A 516 -0.57 -28.10 -28.49
C THR A 516 -0.64 -26.60 -28.74
N SER A 517 -1.78 -25.98 -28.43
CA SER A 517 -1.96 -24.53 -28.61
C SER A 517 -1.02 -23.70 -27.74
N LEU A 518 -0.81 -24.10 -26.50
CA LEU A 518 0.10 -23.44 -25.56
C LEU A 518 1.55 -23.50 -26.06
N LEU A 519 2.01 -24.67 -26.52
CA LEU A 519 3.36 -24.87 -27.06
C LEU A 519 3.58 -24.07 -28.35
N ASP A 520 2.59 -24.07 -29.25
CA ASP A 520 2.61 -23.26 -30.47
C ASP A 520 2.70 -21.75 -30.13
N ASN A 521 2.01 -21.28 -29.10
CA ASN A 521 2.05 -19.88 -28.68
C ASN A 521 3.41 -19.52 -28.07
N LEU A 522 4.01 -20.40 -27.25
CA LEU A 522 5.36 -20.22 -26.72
C LEU A 522 6.39 -20.12 -27.86
N THR A 523 6.30 -21.00 -28.87
CA THR A 523 7.18 -20.96 -30.05
C THR A 523 7.00 -19.65 -30.83
N LYS A 524 5.75 -19.16 -31.03
CA LYS A 524 5.47 -17.87 -31.68
C LYS A 524 6.03 -16.69 -30.91
N ALA A 525 6.03 -16.78 -29.59
CA ALA A 525 6.62 -15.77 -28.70
C ALA A 525 8.16 -15.78 -28.72
N GLY A 526 8.78 -16.74 -29.43
CA GLY A 526 10.23 -16.83 -29.58
C GLY A 526 10.93 -17.63 -28.47
N VAL A 527 10.19 -18.39 -27.68
CA VAL A 527 10.78 -19.27 -26.63
C VAL A 527 11.54 -20.40 -27.32
N PRO A 528 12.85 -20.61 -27.03
CA PRO A 528 13.63 -21.71 -27.60
C PRO A 528 13.10 -23.08 -27.16
N ASP A 529 13.22 -24.07 -28.07
CA ASP A 529 12.76 -25.44 -27.81
C ASP A 529 13.41 -26.07 -26.55
N GLU A 530 14.65 -25.73 -26.28
CA GLU A 530 15.36 -26.20 -25.06
C GLU A 530 14.72 -25.69 -23.77
N VAL A 531 14.23 -24.44 -23.77
CA VAL A 531 13.54 -23.83 -22.64
C VAL A 531 12.16 -24.47 -22.48
N ILE A 532 11.43 -24.67 -23.58
CA ILE A 532 10.15 -25.37 -23.58
C ILE A 532 10.32 -26.78 -23.00
N THR A 533 11.35 -27.50 -23.44
CA THR A 533 11.67 -28.85 -22.95
C THR A 533 12.02 -28.84 -21.46
N TYR A 534 12.80 -27.85 -21.02
CA TYR A 534 13.15 -27.69 -19.60
C TYR A 534 11.91 -27.45 -18.72
N ILE A 535 10.99 -26.60 -19.17
CA ILE A 535 9.73 -26.33 -18.46
C ILE A 535 8.86 -27.60 -18.37
N LEU A 536 8.72 -28.34 -19.48
CA LEU A 536 7.92 -29.57 -19.52
C LEU A 536 8.48 -30.68 -18.64
N ASN A 537 9.80 -30.71 -18.43
CA ASN A 537 10.47 -31.68 -17.56
C ASN A 537 10.50 -31.24 -16.09
N GLY A 538 9.71 -30.24 -15.69
CA GLY A 538 9.64 -29.76 -14.30
C GLY A 538 10.92 -29.13 -13.79
N GLY A 539 11.76 -28.55 -14.69
CA GLY A 539 13.01 -27.89 -14.33
C GLY A 539 14.18 -28.85 -14.05
N SER A 540 14.02 -30.13 -14.31
CA SER A 540 15.12 -31.09 -14.23
C SER A 540 15.87 -31.13 -15.57
N SER A 541 17.14 -30.78 -15.58
CA SER A 541 18.01 -31.10 -16.72
C SER A 541 18.13 -32.64 -16.76
N SER A 542 17.63 -33.27 -17.82
CA SER A 542 17.96 -34.66 -18.12
C SER A 542 19.43 -34.70 -18.55
N GLU A 543 20.34 -34.79 -17.60
CA GLU A 543 21.66 -35.33 -17.93
C GLU A 543 21.42 -36.78 -18.39
N GLU A 544 21.50 -37.03 -19.68
CA GLU A 544 21.71 -38.37 -20.22
C GLU A 544 23.03 -38.88 -19.64
N ASP A 545 22.92 -39.66 -18.56
CA ASP A 545 24.02 -40.43 -17.99
C ASP A 545 24.35 -41.56 -18.95
N SER A 546 25.15 -41.24 -20.00
CA SER A 546 25.82 -42.22 -20.82
C SER A 546 27.06 -42.72 -20.09
N SER A 547 26.87 -43.52 -19.07
CA SER A 547 27.93 -44.35 -18.52
C SER A 547 27.70 -45.83 -18.81
N ASP A 548 28.06 -46.22 -20.03
CA ASP A 548 28.58 -47.54 -20.27
C ASP A 548 29.87 -47.72 -19.43
N THR A 549 29.78 -48.41 -18.33
CA THR A 549 30.95 -48.92 -17.65
C THR A 549 30.72 -50.38 -17.26
N GLU A 550 31.43 -51.21 -17.98
CA GLU A 550 31.58 -52.63 -17.73
C GLU A 550 31.89 -52.93 -16.27
N THR A 551 31.23 -53.97 -15.76
CA THR A 551 31.55 -54.67 -14.54
C THR A 551 32.92 -55.34 -14.63
N PRO A 552 33.70 -55.36 -13.57
CA PRO A 552 34.47 -56.56 -13.18
C PRO A 552 34.02 -57.08 -11.81
N GLU A 553 33.90 -58.40 -11.80
CA GLU A 553 33.65 -59.29 -10.67
C GLU A 553 34.73 -59.24 -9.59
N ASP A 554 34.28 -59.60 -8.39
CA ASP A 554 35.00 -60.29 -7.29
C ASP A 554 36.09 -59.56 -6.48
N SER A 555 35.82 -59.34 -5.23
CA SER A 555 36.44 -60.15 -4.13
C SER A 555 36.03 -59.67 -2.72
N GLU A 556 35.48 -60.64 -2.01
CA GLU A 556 35.53 -61.00 -0.57
C GLU A 556 35.96 -59.97 0.51
N ALA A 557 35.07 -59.91 1.48
CA ALA A 557 35.24 -59.99 2.93
C ALA A 557 36.39 -59.25 3.63
N SER A 558 36.05 -58.41 4.57
CA SER A 558 36.54 -58.58 5.97
C SER A 558 35.76 -57.67 6.96
N ASN A 559 35.21 -58.32 7.97
CA ASN A 559 34.82 -57.82 9.28
C ASN A 559 35.93 -56.96 9.94
N ASN A 560 35.55 -55.87 10.61
CA ASN A 560 35.84 -55.78 12.06
C ASN A 560 35.08 -54.64 12.75
N THR A 561 34.54 -55.05 13.85
CA THR A 561 33.95 -54.44 15.01
C THR A 561 34.74 -53.35 15.73
N SER A 562 33.95 -52.64 16.56
CA SER A 562 34.30 -51.98 17.84
C SER A 562 34.81 -50.54 17.71
N ASP A 563 34.47 -49.63 18.48
CA ASP A 563 33.92 -49.48 19.82
C ASP A 563 34.10 -47.99 20.22
N ASP A 564 33.13 -47.49 20.90
CA ASP A 564 33.19 -46.56 22.04
C ASP A 564 34.02 -45.26 22.01
N SER A 565 33.38 -44.24 22.38
CA SER A 565 33.50 -43.42 23.59
C SER A 565 33.40 -41.90 23.35
N ASP A 566 32.39 -41.37 23.97
CA ASP A 566 32.31 -40.26 24.92
C ASP A 566 33.28 -39.06 24.81
N ALA A 567 32.60 -37.97 25.02
CA ALA A 567 32.89 -36.86 25.95
C ALA A 567 33.03 -35.48 25.33
N ASP A 568 32.05 -34.69 25.69
CA ASP A 568 32.07 -33.46 26.49
C ASP A 568 32.76 -32.17 25.96
N ALA A 569 31.94 -31.17 26.10
CA ALA A 569 32.20 -29.83 26.61
C ALA A 569 33.00 -28.80 25.77
N ALA A 570 32.37 -27.79 25.29
CA ALA A 570 32.36 -26.43 25.83
C ALA A 570 31.42 -25.53 24.98
#